data_7ea00a2b6448bf4ba0da98f8568d5c31
#
_entry.id   7ea00a2b6448bf4ba0da98f8568d5c31
#
_cell.length_a   1.000
_cell.length_b   1.000
_cell.length_c   1.000
_cell.angle_alpha   90.00
_cell.angle_beta   90.00
_cell.angle_gamma   90.00
#
_symmetry.space_group_name_H-M   'P 1'
#
loop_
_entity.id
_entity.type
_entity.pdbx_description
1 polymer ?
#
loop_
_entity_poly.entity_id
_entity_poly.type
_entity_poly.pdbx_seq_one_letter_code
_entity_poly.pdbx_strand_id
1 'polypeptide(L)'
;MAVQIQLRRGTSAEWSSVNPIIAQGEFVIELDTGRFKLGNGISRWNDLGYNGFVGHGSDPNNWDNNVKLGLFNVNRDSWSGTVGSPTDANSVGLLAVFASGGNVVQRYQPATELETTVEYVRTKVGAGAWSPWAQATNGANVDGGTF
;
A
#
# COMPACT_ATOMS: atom_id res chain seq x y z
N MET A 1 -23.45 -29.28 22.20
CA MET A 1 -22.21 -29.47 21.45
C MET A 1 -21.84 -28.11 20.84
N ALA A 2 -20.59 -27.67 21.05
CA ALA A 2 -20.10 -26.46 20.39
C ALA A 2 -19.76 -26.82 18.91
N VAL A 3 -20.28 -26.05 17.95
CA VAL A 3 -19.95 -26.18 16.53
C VAL A 3 -18.75 -25.27 16.28
N GLN A 4 -17.62 -25.84 15.88
CA GLN A 4 -16.44 -25.09 15.46
C GLN A 4 -16.40 -25.00 13.95
N ILE A 5 -16.44 -23.78 13.41
CA ILE A 5 -16.25 -23.52 11.99
C ILE A 5 -14.77 -23.18 11.78
N GLN A 6 -14.10 -23.94 10.91
CA GLN A 6 -12.72 -23.64 10.50
C GLN A 6 -12.71 -23.12 9.07
N LEU A 7 -12.03 -22.00 8.86
CA LEU A 7 -11.79 -21.48 7.53
C LEU A 7 -10.69 -22.28 6.83
N ARG A 8 -10.71 -22.31 5.51
CA ARG A 8 -9.65 -22.91 4.70
C ARG A 8 -8.36 -22.14 4.89
N ARG A 9 -7.27 -22.85 5.17
CA ARG A 9 -6.01 -22.27 5.61
C ARG A 9 -4.81 -23.05 5.10
N GLY A 10 -3.68 -22.39 5.00
CA GLY A 10 -2.38 -22.95 4.60
C GLY A 10 -1.30 -21.89 4.77
N THR A 11 -0.04 -22.25 4.54
CA THR A 11 1.06 -21.29 4.47
C THR A 11 1.02 -20.51 3.15
N SER A 12 1.68 -19.36 3.10
CA SER A 12 1.81 -18.56 1.88
C SER A 12 2.44 -19.36 0.73
N ALA A 13 3.43 -20.21 1.05
CA ALA A 13 4.09 -21.08 0.09
C ALA A 13 3.14 -22.15 -0.48
N GLU A 14 2.35 -22.80 0.38
CA GLU A 14 1.37 -23.80 -0.05
C GLU A 14 0.30 -23.18 -0.94
N TRP A 15 -0.25 -22.04 -0.55
CA TRP A 15 -1.24 -21.31 -1.34
C TRP A 15 -0.69 -20.91 -2.71
N SER A 16 0.52 -20.36 -2.76
CA SER A 16 1.15 -19.94 -4.01
C SER A 16 1.45 -21.10 -4.95
N SER A 17 1.88 -22.24 -4.39
CA SER A 17 2.21 -23.46 -5.15
C SER A 17 0.96 -24.08 -5.78
N VAL A 18 -0.10 -24.24 -5.00
CA VAL A 18 -1.36 -24.83 -5.48
C VAL A 18 -2.12 -23.87 -6.39
N ASN A 19 -2.05 -22.57 -6.09
CA ASN A 19 -2.67 -21.46 -6.84
C ASN A 19 -4.13 -21.75 -7.25
N PRO A 20 -5.03 -22.12 -6.33
CA PRO A 20 -6.40 -22.51 -6.68
C PRO A 20 -7.25 -21.27 -7.00
N ILE A 21 -8.35 -21.49 -7.72
CA ILE A 21 -9.45 -20.52 -7.77
C ILE A 21 -10.18 -20.57 -6.42
N ILE A 22 -10.37 -19.40 -5.81
CA ILE A 22 -11.07 -19.27 -4.52
C ILE A 22 -12.53 -18.92 -4.81
N ALA A 23 -13.44 -19.68 -4.21
CA ALA A 23 -14.88 -19.51 -4.43
C ALA A 23 -15.35 -18.11 -4.03
N GLN A 24 -16.40 -17.61 -4.65
CA GLN A 24 -16.96 -16.30 -4.33
C GLN A 24 -17.39 -16.25 -2.85
N GLY A 25 -16.87 -15.26 -2.12
CA GLY A 25 -17.18 -15.08 -0.71
C GLY A 25 -16.42 -16.02 0.23
N GLU A 26 -15.56 -16.90 -0.26
CA GLU A 26 -14.72 -17.77 0.56
C GLU A 26 -13.58 -16.98 1.19
N PHE A 27 -13.47 -17.05 2.53
CA PHE A 27 -12.31 -16.55 3.27
C PHE A 27 -11.23 -17.61 3.35
N VAL A 28 -10.00 -17.25 3.00
CA VAL A 28 -8.84 -18.13 3.07
C VAL A 28 -7.69 -17.43 3.77
N ILE A 29 -6.99 -18.14 4.66
CA ILE A 29 -6.03 -17.58 5.62
C ILE A 29 -4.65 -18.17 5.38
N GLU A 30 -3.63 -17.30 5.41
CA GLU A 30 -2.23 -17.69 5.53
C GLU A 30 -1.83 -17.81 7.00
N LEU A 31 -1.39 -18.99 7.40
CA LEU A 31 -1.04 -19.26 8.80
C LEU A 31 0.30 -18.67 9.23
N ASP A 32 1.21 -18.54 8.30
CA ASP A 32 2.57 -18.00 8.52
C ASP A 32 2.62 -16.49 8.54
N THR A 33 1.73 -15.81 7.81
CA THR A 33 1.72 -14.36 7.71
C THR A 33 0.56 -13.70 8.45
N GLY A 34 -0.48 -14.47 8.82
CA GLY A 34 -1.73 -13.96 9.41
C GLY A 34 -2.60 -13.17 8.44
N ARG A 35 -2.25 -13.15 7.15
CA ARG A 35 -3.00 -12.45 6.11
C ARG A 35 -4.14 -13.31 5.58
N PHE A 36 -5.11 -12.68 4.95
CA PHE A 36 -6.21 -13.40 4.33
C PHE A 36 -6.62 -12.79 2.99
N LYS A 37 -7.28 -13.61 2.17
CA LYS A 37 -7.86 -13.21 0.90
C LYS A 37 -9.34 -13.60 0.87
N LEU A 38 -10.13 -12.84 0.11
CA LEU A 38 -11.55 -13.14 -0.16
C LEU A 38 -11.67 -13.55 -1.62
N GLY A 39 -12.26 -14.71 -1.84
CA GLY A 39 -12.49 -15.24 -3.17
C GLY A 39 -13.54 -14.45 -3.95
N ASN A 40 -13.33 -14.34 -5.25
CA ASN A 40 -14.29 -13.75 -6.20
C ASN A 40 -14.89 -14.80 -7.17
N GLY A 41 -14.55 -16.07 -7.01
CA GLY A 41 -15.02 -17.17 -7.86
C GLY A 41 -14.37 -17.27 -9.24
N ILE A 42 -13.44 -16.36 -9.59
CA ILE A 42 -12.84 -16.26 -10.92
C ILE A 42 -11.32 -16.30 -10.84
N SER A 43 -10.74 -15.48 -9.96
CA SER A 43 -9.30 -15.31 -9.85
C SER A 43 -8.64 -16.44 -9.08
N ARG A 44 -7.44 -16.78 -9.51
CA ARG A 44 -6.57 -17.70 -8.77
C ARG A 44 -5.96 -17.00 -7.54
N TRP A 45 -5.48 -17.80 -6.60
CA TRP A 45 -4.86 -17.28 -5.37
C TRP A 45 -3.81 -16.19 -5.62
N ASN A 46 -2.90 -16.39 -6.57
CA ASN A 46 -1.82 -15.44 -6.82
C ASN A 46 -2.32 -14.11 -7.42
N ASP A 47 -3.48 -14.11 -8.08
CA ASP A 47 -4.08 -12.92 -8.71
C ASP A 47 -5.03 -12.17 -7.76
N LEU A 48 -5.42 -12.81 -6.66
CA LEU A 48 -6.24 -12.16 -5.63
C LEU A 48 -5.39 -11.25 -4.75
N GLY A 49 -5.91 -10.05 -4.48
CA GLY A 49 -5.33 -9.18 -3.48
C GLY A 49 -5.60 -9.64 -2.05
N TYR A 50 -4.71 -9.31 -1.12
CA TYR A 50 -4.98 -9.48 0.31
C TYR A 50 -6.03 -8.47 0.77
N ASN A 51 -6.87 -8.87 1.72
CA ASN A 51 -7.80 -7.97 2.38
C ASN A 51 -7.16 -7.38 3.66
N GLY A 52 -7.39 -6.09 3.91
CA GLY A 52 -6.80 -5.35 5.01
C GLY A 52 -6.06 -4.10 4.54
N PHE A 53 -5.41 -3.41 5.46
CA PHE A 53 -4.65 -2.19 5.18
C PHE A 53 -3.30 -2.44 4.47
N VAL A 54 -2.92 -3.69 4.22
CA VAL A 54 -1.63 -4.01 3.60
C VAL A 54 -1.77 -4.02 2.09
N GLY A 55 -1.03 -3.18 1.46
CA GLY A 55 -0.95 -2.84 0.05
C GLY A 55 -1.44 -3.86 -0.95
N HIS A 56 -2.64 -3.63 -1.48
CA HIS A 56 -3.16 -4.36 -2.60
C HIS A 56 -2.57 -3.85 -3.91
N GLY A 57 -1.74 -4.67 -4.53
CA GLY A 57 -1.26 -4.41 -5.87
C GLY A 57 -0.41 -3.15 -5.97
N SER A 58 0.61 -3.06 -5.12
CA SER A 58 1.67 -2.08 -5.29
C SER A 58 2.40 -2.35 -6.60
N ASP A 59 2.53 -1.32 -7.42
CA ASP A 59 3.44 -1.34 -8.55
C ASP A 59 4.74 -0.65 -8.11
N PRO A 60 5.77 -1.43 -7.74
CA PRO A 60 7.04 -0.85 -7.28
C PRO A 60 7.77 -0.09 -8.38
N ASN A 61 7.43 -0.33 -9.64
CA ASN A 61 8.06 0.31 -10.78
C ASN A 61 7.34 1.60 -11.21
N ASN A 62 6.15 1.84 -10.71
CA ASN A 62 5.38 3.03 -11.08
C ASN A 62 4.48 3.49 -9.93
N TRP A 63 4.88 4.54 -9.25
CA TRP A 63 4.13 5.12 -8.14
C TRP A 63 2.77 5.68 -8.56
N ASP A 64 2.62 6.05 -9.84
CA ASP A 64 1.37 6.57 -10.39
C ASP A 64 0.26 5.52 -10.43
N ASN A 65 0.62 4.23 -10.44
CA ASN A 65 -0.32 3.11 -10.43
C ASN A 65 -0.83 2.76 -9.02
N ASN A 66 -0.21 3.30 -7.96
CA ASN A 66 -0.65 3.06 -6.60
C ASN A 66 -1.82 3.98 -6.23
N VAL A 67 -3.01 3.64 -6.71
CA VAL A 67 -4.24 4.44 -6.57
C VAL A 67 -5.27 3.82 -5.62
N LYS A 68 -4.97 2.68 -5.03
CA LYS A 68 -5.86 2.01 -4.08
C LYS A 68 -5.43 2.31 -2.66
N LEU A 69 -6.42 2.42 -1.77
CA LEU A 69 -6.18 2.59 -0.33
C LEU A 69 -5.20 1.54 0.19
N GLY A 70 -4.15 1.95 0.88
CA GLY A 70 -3.17 1.03 1.44
C GLY A 70 -1.92 1.68 2.02
N LEU A 71 -1.15 0.84 2.71
CA LEU A 71 0.20 1.15 3.19
C LEU A 71 1.18 0.24 2.47
N PHE A 72 2.24 0.81 1.93
CA PHE A 72 3.21 0.10 1.11
C PHE A 72 4.62 0.33 1.65
N ASN A 73 5.34 -0.74 1.91
CA ASN A 73 6.77 -0.64 2.18
C ASN A 73 7.50 -0.33 0.88
N VAL A 74 8.20 0.79 0.87
CA VAL A 74 9.12 1.17 -0.20
C VAL A 74 10.48 0.58 0.12
N ASN A 75 11.02 -0.24 -0.78
CA ASN A 75 12.32 -0.86 -0.63
C ASN A 75 13.20 -0.49 -1.81
N ARG A 76 14.46 -0.17 -1.52
CA ARG A 76 15.47 0.29 -2.50
C ARG A 76 15.51 -0.56 -3.77
N ASP A 77 15.44 -1.89 -3.62
CA ASP A 77 15.61 -2.81 -4.74
C ASP A 77 14.39 -2.88 -5.66
N SER A 78 13.22 -2.52 -5.12
CA SER A 78 11.93 -2.63 -5.83
C SER A 78 11.38 -1.30 -6.31
N TRP A 79 11.81 -0.17 -5.71
CA TRP A 79 11.17 1.14 -5.91
C TRP A 79 12.11 2.23 -6.44
N SER A 80 13.42 1.95 -6.57
CA SER A 80 14.40 2.97 -6.98
C SER A 80 14.29 3.29 -8.47
N GLY A 81 14.37 4.56 -8.82
CA GLY A 81 14.36 5.03 -10.21
C GLY A 81 13.02 4.87 -10.92
N THR A 82 11.92 4.76 -10.17
CA THR A 82 10.60 4.47 -10.69
C THR A 82 9.84 5.72 -11.15
N VAL A 83 8.91 5.54 -12.06
CA VAL A 83 8.03 6.61 -12.55
C VAL A 83 7.18 7.16 -11.41
N GLY A 84 7.12 8.48 -11.29
CA GLY A 84 6.27 9.17 -10.32
C GLY A 84 6.79 9.19 -8.89
N SER A 85 8.02 8.77 -8.61
CA SER A 85 8.64 8.91 -7.29
C SER A 85 9.02 10.37 -7.00
N PRO A 86 9.11 10.80 -5.73
CA PRO A 86 9.75 12.07 -5.39
C PRO A 86 11.22 12.06 -5.80
N THR A 87 11.70 13.17 -6.38
CA THR A 87 13.07 13.24 -6.92
C THR A 87 14.16 13.08 -5.87
N ASP A 88 13.88 13.51 -4.64
CA ASP A 88 14.85 13.47 -3.52
C ASP A 88 14.50 12.38 -2.50
N ALA A 89 13.57 11.48 -2.85
CA ALA A 89 13.15 10.44 -1.93
C ALA A 89 14.25 9.38 -1.75
N ASN A 90 14.55 9.08 -0.49
CA ASN A 90 15.27 7.85 -0.19
C ASN A 90 14.45 6.66 -0.69
N SER A 91 15.10 5.67 -1.23
CA SER A 91 14.46 4.49 -1.80
C SER A 91 13.92 3.49 -0.75
N VAL A 92 13.98 3.84 0.53
CA VAL A 92 13.40 3.05 1.63
C VAL A 92 12.45 3.93 2.41
N GLY A 93 11.26 3.43 2.72
CA GLY A 93 10.27 4.21 3.47
C GLY A 93 8.88 3.62 3.44
N LEU A 94 7.92 4.42 3.84
CA LEU A 94 6.50 4.06 3.88
C LEU A 94 5.70 4.96 2.92
N LEU A 95 4.99 4.34 1.98
CA LEU A 95 4.01 5.03 1.15
C LEU A 95 2.61 4.72 1.69
N ALA A 96 1.88 5.75 2.10
CA ALA A 96 0.47 5.66 2.43
C ALA A 96 -0.36 6.22 1.28
N VAL A 97 -1.39 5.48 0.86
CA VAL A 97 -2.33 5.88 -0.18
C VAL A 97 -3.72 5.97 0.42
N PHE A 98 -4.33 7.14 0.29
CA PHE A 98 -5.72 7.39 0.66
C PHE A 98 -6.53 7.62 -0.60
N ALA A 99 -7.58 6.83 -0.81
CA ALA A 99 -8.42 6.91 -2.00
C ALA A 99 -9.90 6.95 -1.62
N SER A 100 -10.64 7.89 -2.18
CA SER A 100 -12.09 8.02 -1.99
C SER A 100 -12.71 8.76 -3.17
N GLY A 101 -13.81 8.23 -3.72
CA GLY A 101 -14.59 8.89 -4.78
C GLY A 101 -13.80 9.24 -6.04
N GLY A 102 -12.78 8.44 -6.37
CA GLY A 102 -11.88 8.70 -7.49
C GLY A 102 -10.72 9.67 -7.18
N ASN A 103 -10.71 10.27 -6.01
CA ASN A 103 -9.61 11.12 -5.55
C ASN A 103 -8.58 10.29 -4.80
N VAL A 104 -7.30 10.61 -4.99
CA VAL A 104 -6.19 9.89 -4.38
C VAL A 104 -5.21 10.86 -3.76
N VAL A 105 -4.77 10.57 -2.54
CA VAL A 105 -3.66 11.25 -1.87
C VAL A 105 -2.59 10.21 -1.62
N GLN A 106 -1.36 10.50 -2.02
CA GLN A 106 -0.19 9.72 -1.66
C GLN A 106 0.67 10.52 -0.69
N ARG A 107 1.05 9.86 0.40
CA ARG A 107 1.99 10.37 1.39
C ARG A 107 3.17 9.42 1.48
N TYR A 108 4.36 9.92 1.27
CA TYR A 108 5.57 9.14 1.37
C TYR A 108 6.46 9.67 2.48
N GLN A 109 6.81 8.80 3.38
CA GLN A 109 7.77 9.07 4.45
C GLN A 109 9.02 8.23 4.20
N PRO A 110 10.14 8.84 3.80
CA PRO A 110 11.40 8.13 3.69
C PRO A 110 11.90 7.69 5.06
N ALA A 111 12.49 6.51 5.13
CA ALA A 111 13.25 6.06 6.28
C ALA A 111 14.63 6.71 6.20
N THR A 112 14.80 7.81 6.90
CA THR A 112 16.10 8.51 7.01
C THR A 112 16.65 8.32 8.40
N GLU A 113 17.95 8.13 8.51
CA GLU A 113 18.66 8.11 9.79
C GLU A 113 18.88 9.53 10.36
N LEU A 114 18.42 10.55 9.64
CA LEU A 114 18.60 11.95 10.00
C LEU A 114 17.42 12.46 10.83
N GLU A 115 17.70 13.36 11.76
CA GLU A 115 16.76 13.94 12.72
C GLU A 115 15.60 14.74 12.10
N THR A 116 15.60 14.97 10.79
CA THR A 116 14.52 15.68 10.08
C THR A 116 13.59 14.72 9.39
N THR A 117 12.36 14.64 9.89
CA THR A 117 11.29 13.87 9.25
C THR A 117 10.78 14.66 8.05
N VAL A 118 11.17 14.25 6.86
CA VAL A 118 10.63 14.80 5.61
C VAL A 118 9.47 13.92 5.15
N GLU A 119 8.33 14.51 4.91
CA GLU A 119 7.19 13.84 4.29
C GLU A 119 6.94 14.45 2.91
N TYR A 120 6.65 13.61 1.93
CA TYR A 120 6.24 14.05 0.59
C TYR A 120 4.76 13.73 0.39
N VAL A 121 4.02 14.69 -0.17
CA VAL A 121 2.58 14.54 -0.46
C VAL A 121 2.30 14.92 -1.89
N ARG A 122 1.42 14.16 -2.54
CA ARG A 122 0.80 14.54 -3.82
C ARG A 122 -0.63 14.07 -3.90
N THR A 123 -1.39 14.65 -4.82
CA THR A 123 -2.81 14.35 -5.01
C THR A 123 -3.14 14.09 -6.48
N LYS A 124 -4.22 13.34 -6.68
CA LYS A 124 -4.85 13.15 -7.98
C LYS A 124 -6.35 13.29 -7.81
N VAL A 125 -7.01 14.03 -8.69
CA VAL A 125 -8.46 14.23 -8.67
C VAL A 125 -9.07 13.54 -9.88
N GLY A 126 -9.93 12.58 -9.64
CA GLY A 126 -10.61 11.81 -10.68
C GLY A 126 -9.63 11.17 -11.67
N ALA A 127 -9.91 11.32 -12.94
CA ALA A 127 -9.05 10.85 -14.05
C ALA A 127 -7.93 11.84 -14.42
N GLY A 128 -7.77 12.95 -13.67
CA GLY A 128 -6.76 13.96 -13.93
C GLY A 128 -5.32 13.48 -13.71
N ALA A 129 -4.37 14.34 -14.03
CA ALA A 129 -2.95 14.08 -13.76
C ALA A 129 -2.65 14.17 -12.25
N TRP A 130 -1.54 13.57 -11.84
CA TRP A 130 -0.99 13.77 -10.51
C TRP A 130 -0.47 15.21 -10.35
N SER A 131 -0.67 15.78 -9.17
CA SER A 131 0.08 16.98 -8.80
C SER A 131 1.58 16.65 -8.67
N PRO A 132 2.47 17.64 -8.81
CA PRO A 132 3.84 17.49 -8.36
C PRO A 132 3.90 17.04 -6.89
N TRP A 133 4.96 16.35 -6.50
CA TRP A 133 5.24 16.10 -5.11
C TRP A 133 5.59 17.41 -4.40
N ALA A 134 5.01 17.62 -3.23
CA ALA A 134 5.33 18.71 -2.33
C ALA A 134 5.93 18.12 -1.05
N GLN A 135 6.98 18.73 -0.53
CA GLN A 135 7.44 18.45 0.82
C GLN A 135 6.43 19.02 1.82
N ALA A 136 5.87 18.15 2.67
CA ALA A 136 5.20 18.61 3.87
C ALA A 136 6.31 18.91 4.90
N THR A 137 6.69 20.18 4.99
CA THR A 137 7.56 20.61 6.09
C THR A 137 6.76 20.47 7.39
N ASN A 138 7.21 19.64 8.30
CA ASN A 138 6.70 19.61 9.66
C ASN A 138 6.90 21.00 10.27
N GLY A 139 5.77 21.71 10.42
CA GLY A 139 5.70 22.96 11.13
C GLY A 139 6.74 23.97 10.61
N ALA A 140 6.40 24.74 9.57
CA ALA A 140 6.82 26.10 9.63
C ALA A 140 6.61 26.53 11.09
N ASN A 141 7.67 26.97 11.76
CA ASN A 141 7.55 27.76 12.96
C ASN A 141 6.29 28.61 12.80
N VAL A 142 5.28 28.33 13.59
CA VAL A 142 4.33 29.38 13.91
C VAL A 142 5.21 30.32 14.72
N ASP A 143 5.90 31.16 14.00
CA ASP A 143 6.52 32.36 14.49
C ASP A 143 5.35 33.06 15.23
N GLY A 144 5.43 32.95 16.56
CA GLY A 144 4.45 33.56 17.42
C GLY A 144 4.51 35.05 17.14
N GLY A 145 3.63 35.53 16.24
CA GLY A 145 3.52 36.93 15.96
C GLY A 145 3.53 37.68 17.28
N THR A 146 4.55 38.51 17.45
CA THR A 146 4.59 39.51 18.50
C THR A 146 3.32 40.34 18.39
N PHE A 147 2.42 40.18 19.34
CA PHE A 147 1.27 41.08 19.54
C PHE A 147 1.78 42.44 20.06
#